data_e3fd66798068f32220233991749a56bf
#
_entry.id   e3fd66798068f32220233991749a56bf
#
_cell.length_a   1.000
_cell.length_b   1.000
_cell.length_c   1.000
_cell.angle_alpha   90.00
_cell.angle_beta   90.00
_cell.angle_gamma   90.00
#
_symmetry.space_group_name_H-M   'P 1'
#
loop_
_entity.id
_entity.type
_entity.pdbx_description
1 polymer ?
#
loop_
_entity_poly.entity_id
_entity_poly.type
_entity_poly.pdbx_seq_one_letter_code
_entity_poly.pdbx_strand_id
1 'polypeptide(L)'
;MPADARAAGIVGIVALLLTACGGVVPPARPTATPTARATTMPTATATATVLPTPTVQGAARFADATCRFAVPAGASVSCGDLTVPLDHTRPAGPTVTLHVAIYASTAAQPADDPIVYLEGGPGGHALARVALMYDTWFLPLLAERPLIVVDQRGAGASRPALDCPELSELGYAWLDEALDAAGRDERWNGAWRRCAGRLRAAGIEFGAYHSAASAADLEALRQVLGIAQWNVFGVSYGTRLALTLMRDHPAGIRSVILDSVVPLEASETAAPARMAAAFAALFAGCAADAACAAAYPALDERFAALVARLDERPVLREVADPTTGERHRVVLNGTTVIALTGLALASAAIVPALPLAISAAERGVDYSLFTALAINAAAQHRQFSYGLLYAVRCHEEIPFDAPQALATAGAAWPALRGAFDVAAYGDACAALDVPAAPARENQPVDSDRPALILAGALDPITPPGDAGRVAGRLSAAQAIEFPAASHGVAFDEPCARAALLAFVRDPLAPVALACLDEQQPPAFIIVRF
;
A
#
# COMPACT_ATOMS: atom_id res chain seq x y z
N MET A 1 7.79 6.23 44.10
CA MET A 1 8.24 7.31 43.26
C MET A 1 9.67 7.00 42.82
N PRO A 2 10.01 6.78 41.56
CA PRO A 2 9.60 7.35 40.30
C PRO A 2 9.35 6.27 39.23
N ALA A 3 8.09 6.03 38.86
CA ALA A 3 7.71 5.12 37.77
C ALA A 3 7.28 5.88 36.49
N ASP A 4 6.94 7.18 36.62
CA ASP A 4 6.26 7.89 35.53
C ASP A 4 7.18 8.49 34.46
N ALA A 5 8.48 8.65 34.73
CA ALA A 5 9.41 9.24 33.76
C ALA A 5 9.89 8.27 32.65
N ARG A 6 9.74 6.96 32.86
CA ARG A 6 10.20 5.94 31.91
C ARG A 6 9.13 5.53 30.90
N ALA A 7 7.85 5.62 31.27
CA ALA A 7 6.73 5.40 30.36
C ALA A 7 6.62 6.49 29.29
N ALA A 8 6.98 7.73 29.61
CA ALA A 8 6.97 8.84 28.67
C ALA A 8 7.99 8.68 27.51
N GLY A 9 9.10 7.96 27.72
CA GLY A 9 10.12 7.73 26.69
C GLY A 9 9.66 6.77 25.58
N ILE A 10 8.92 5.71 25.93
CA ILE A 10 8.44 4.71 24.95
C ILE A 10 7.28 5.27 24.14
N VAL A 11 6.37 6.01 24.77
CA VAL A 11 5.26 6.70 24.08
C VAL A 11 5.79 7.73 23.07
N GLY A 12 6.88 8.43 23.39
CA GLY A 12 7.54 9.38 22.47
C GLY A 12 8.16 8.70 21.25
N ILE A 13 8.76 7.53 21.42
CA ILE A 13 9.36 6.74 20.32
C ILE A 13 8.26 6.17 19.42
N VAL A 14 7.18 5.64 19.99
CA VAL A 14 6.03 5.12 19.23
C VAL A 14 5.34 6.22 18.42
N ALA A 15 5.18 7.42 18.99
CA ALA A 15 4.59 8.56 18.27
C ALA A 15 5.47 9.00 17.07
N LEU A 16 6.80 8.95 17.20
CA LEU A 16 7.73 9.27 16.10
C LEU A 16 7.70 8.19 14.98
N LEU A 17 7.59 6.92 15.35
CA LEU A 17 7.58 5.81 14.39
C LEU A 17 6.26 5.69 13.64
N LEU A 18 5.13 6.06 14.25
CA LEU A 18 3.81 6.03 13.61
C LEU A 18 3.60 7.15 12.59
N THR A 19 4.35 8.26 12.69
CA THR A 19 4.34 9.33 11.68
C THR A 19 5.00 8.89 10.35
N ALA A 20 5.82 7.86 10.35
CA ALA A 20 6.42 7.30 9.13
C ALA A 20 5.48 6.39 8.33
N CYS A 21 4.46 5.78 8.97
CA CYS A 21 3.53 4.84 8.32
C CYS A 21 2.17 5.40 7.92
N GLY A 22 1.86 6.61 8.31
CA GLY A 22 0.63 7.32 7.95
C GLY A 22 0.66 8.65 8.68
N GLY A 23 0.92 9.73 7.94
CA GLY A 23 1.13 11.06 8.49
C GLY A 23 0.07 11.48 9.49
N VAL A 24 0.38 11.37 10.77
CA VAL A 24 -0.37 12.04 11.83
C VAL A 24 0.12 13.48 11.85
N VAL A 25 -0.70 14.38 11.33
CA VAL A 25 -0.48 15.83 11.48
C VAL A 25 -0.78 16.18 12.94
N PRO A 26 0.17 16.72 13.72
CA PRO A 26 -0.13 17.23 15.05
C PRO A 26 -1.08 18.43 14.93
N PRO A 27 -2.05 18.61 15.86
CA PRO A 27 -2.96 19.75 15.83
C PRO A 27 -2.16 21.04 15.96
N ALA A 28 -2.40 21.98 15.03
CA ALA A 28 -1.80 23.30 15.03
C ALA A 28 -2.15 24.04 16.33
N ARG A 29 -1.15 24.44 17.11
CA ARG A 29 -1.32 25.38 18.21
C ARG A 29 -1.80 26.71 17.65
N PRO A 30 -2.79 27.37 18.27
CA PRO A 30 -3.20 28.72 17.88
C PRO A 30 -2.05 29.69 18.18
N THR A 31 -1.40 30.18 17.14
CA THR A 31 -0.44 31.27 17.23
C THR A 31 -1.19 32.61 17.06
N ALA A 32 -0.87 33.52 17.94
CA ALA A 32 -1.39 34.88 17.95
C ALA A 32 -1.09 35.62 16.64
N THR A 33 -2.07 36.31 16.10
CA THR A 33 -2.05 37.10 14.88
C THR A 33 -1.10 38.31 15.03
N PRO A 34 -0.07 38.44 14.17
CA PRO A 34 0.57 39.75 13.99
C PRO A 34 -0.14 40.49 12.86
N THR A 35 -0.52 41.72 13.14
CA THR A 35 -1.09 42.66 12.19
C THR A 35 -0.09 42.97 11.07
N ALA A 36 -0.34 42.48 9.87
CA ALA A 36 0.51 42.71 8.71
C ALA A 36 0.11 44.01 8.00
N ARG A 37 1.10 44.88 7.86
CA ARG A 37 1.09 46.10 7.05
C ARG A 37 1.10 45.73 5.59
N ALA A 38 0.11 46.16 4.84
CA ALA A 38 -0.02 45.90 3.41
C ALA A 38 1.15 46.53 2.61
N THR A 39 1.93 45.69 1.94
CA THR A 39 2.86 46.12 0.90
C THR A 39 2.34 45.53 -0.41
N THR A 40 2.00 46.40 -1.34
CA THR A 40 1.53 46.01 -2.68
C THR A 40 2.70 45.38 -3.47
N MET A 41 2.59 44.08 -3.81
CA MET A 41 3.43 43.41 -4.79
C MET A 41 2.78 43.48 -6.17
N PRO A 42 3.56 43.56 -7.25
CA PRO A 42 3.02 43.57 -8.60
C PRO A 42 2.43 42.21 -8.97
N THR A 43 1.24 42.25 -9.54
CA THR A 43 0.50 41.08 -10.04
C THR A 43 1.26 40.46 -11.22
N ALA A 44 1.92 39.34 -11.00
CA ALA A 44 2.39 38.47 -12.08
C ALA A 44 1.18 37.78 -12.69
N THR A 45 0.87 38.11 -13.94
CA THR A 45 -0.16 37.45 -14.74
C THR A 45 0.35 36.02 -15.02
N ALA A 46 -0.14 35.04 -14.27
CA ALA A 46 0.07 33.63 -14.60
C ALA A 46 -0.66 33.36 -15.93
N THR A 47 0.10 33.09 -16.98
CA THR A 47 -0.43 32.57 -18.24
C THR A 47 -0.96 31.16 -17.95
N ALA A 48 -2.27 31.01 -17.87
CA ALA A 48 -2.91 29.71 -17.76
C ALA A 48 -2.49 28.88 -18.98
N THR A 49 -1.77 27.79 -18.75
CA THR A 49 -1.51 26.78 -19.76
C THR A 49 -2.86 26.20 -20.15
N VAL A 50 -3.35 26.54 -21.32
CA VAL A 50 -4.60 26.02 -21.89
C VAL A 50 -4.35 24.52 -22.12
N LEU A 51 -5.00 23.66 -21.32
CA LEU A 51 -5.07 22.24 -21.59
C LEU A 51 -5.69 22.05 -22.99
N PRO A 52 -5.18 21.10 -23.79
CA PRO A 52 -5.73 20.87 -25.12
C PRO A 52 -7.21 20.52 -25.04
N THR A 53 -8.01 21.10 -25.93
CA THR A 53 -9.44 20.80 -26.07
C THR A 53 -9.62 19.30 -26.21
N PRO A 54 -10.53 18.65 -25.46
CA PRO A 54 -10.67 17.20 -25.47
C PRO A 54 -11.00 16.69 -26.87
N THR A 55 -10.07 15.98 -27.47
CA THR A 55 -10.28 15.27 -28.74
C THR A 55 -11.00 13.96 -28.38
N VAL A 56 -12.21 13.81 -28.89
CA VAL A 56 -12.98 12.54 -28.76
C VAL A 56 -12.29 11.51 -29.64
N GLN A 57 -11.51 10.63 -29.01
CA GLN A 57 -10.98 9.43 -29.66
C GLN A 57 -11.70 8.21 -29.09
N GLY A 58 -12.59 7.60 -29.85
CA GLY A 58 -13.35 6.42 -29.46
C GLY A 58 -14.38 6.68 -28.34
N ALA A 59 -14.66 5.65 -27.53
CA ALA A 59 -15.62 5.69 -26.43
C ALA A 59 -15.10 6.39 -25.15
N ALA A 60 -13.79 6.70 -25.04
CA ALA A 60 -13.19 7.36 -23.87
C ALA A 60 -13.35 8.89 -23.97
N ARG A 61 -13.66 9.53 -22.82
CA ARG A 61 -13.83 10.98 -22.74
C ARG A 61 -13.28 11.48 -21.39
N PHE A 62 -12.45 12.52 -21.45
CA PHE A 62 -11.97 13.23 -20.26
C PHE A 62 -12.65 14.60 -20.17
N ALA A 63 -13.04 15.00 -18.96
CA ALA A 63 -13.64 16.29 -18.69
C ALA A 63 -13.14 16.83 -17.35
N ASP A 64 -12.92 18.14 -17.27
CA ASP A 64 -12.54 18.80 -16.00
C ASP A 64 -13.60 18.56 -14.93
N ALA A 65 -13.14 18.34 -13.69
CA ALA A 65 -13.99 18.11 -12.54
C ALA A 65 -13.39 18.72 -11.27
N THR A 66 -14.24 18.99 -10.28
CA THR A 66 -13.77 19.37 -8.96
C THR A 66 -13.06 18.20 -8.29
N CYS A 67 -11.92 18.44 -7.65
CA CYS A 67 -11.19 17.43 -6.88
C CYS A 67 -12.08 16.87 -5.75
N ARG A 68 -12.20 15.54 -5.68
CA ARG A 68 -13.01 14.83 -4.69
C ARG A 68 -12.17 14.28 -3.53
N PHE A 69 -11.09 14.96 -3.20
CA PHE A 69 -10.21 14.68 -2.06
C PHE A 69 -9.67 16.01 -1.49
N ALA A 70 -9.07 15.97 -0.32
CA ALA A 70 -8.43 17.13 0.28
C ALA A 70 -7.13 17.46 -0.48
N VAL A 71 -7.14 18.53 -1.28
CA VAL A 71 -5.95 18.98 -2.02
C VAL A 71 -4.90 19.50 -1.04
N PRO A 72 -3.64 19.03 -1.11
CA PRO A 72 -2.58 19.50 -0.21
C PRO A 72 -2.34 21.00 -0.36
N ALA A 73 -2.05 21.67 0.76
CA ALA A 73 -1.77 23.10 0.75
C ALA A 73 -0.54 23.41 -0.13
N GLY A 74 -0.68 24.39 -1.00
CA GLY A 74 0.41 24.78 -1.92
C GLY A 74 0.60 23.88 -3.15
N ALA A 75 -0.11 22.76 -3.27
CA ALA A 75 -0.05 21.93 -4.46
C ALA A 75 -0.80 22.59 -5.64
N SER A 76 -0.18 22.58 -6.83
CA SER A 76 -0.84 22.95 -8.09
C SER A 76 -1.45 21.70 -8.72
N VAL A 77 -2.77 21.54 -8.59
CA VAL A 77 -3.50 20.32 -8.99
C VAL A 77 -4.69 20.70 -9.86
N SER A 78 -4.86 19.99 -10.97
CA SER A 78 -6.11 19.96 -11.72
C SER A 78 -6.73 18.57 -11.62
N CYS A 79 -8.07 18.51 -11.55
CA CYS A 79 -8.80 17.25 -11.49
C CYS A 79 -9.73 17.10 -12.68
N GLY A 80 -9.97 15.87 -13.09
CA GLY A 80 -10.90 15.53 -14.15
C GLY A 80 -11.49 14.14 -13.98
N ASP A 81 -12.52 13.89 -14.77
CA ASP A 81 -13.21 12.61 -14.84
C ASP A 81 -12.99 11.97 -16.21
N LEU A 82 -12.38 10.77 -16.18
CA LEU A 82 -12.27 9.93 -17.35
C LEU A 82 -13.47 8.98 -17.40
N THR A 83 -14.33 9.12 -18.40
CA THR A 83 -15.40 8.15 -18.69
C THR A 83 -14.90 7.15 -19.71
N VAL A 84 -14.99 5.85 -19.40
CA VAL A 84 -14.59 4.73 -20.25
C VAL A 84 -15.67 3.64 -20.26
N PRO A 85 -15.67 2.74 -21.24
CA PRO A 85 -16.57 1.59 -21.20
C PRO A 85 -16.32 0.70 -19.98
N LEU A 86 -17.37 0.17 -19.37
CA LEU A 86 -17.25 -0.86 -18.34
C LEU A 86 -16.50 -2.08 -18.89
N ASP A 87 -16.81 -2.46 -20.13
CA ASP A 87 -16.13 -3.51 -20.90
C ASP A 87 -15.58 -2.90 -22.21
N HIS A 88 -14.25 -2.81 -22.30
CA HIS A 88 -13.57 -2.25 -23.47
C HIS A 88 -13.82 -3.02 -24.78
N THR A 89 -14.26 -4.30 -24.70
CA THR A 89 -14.68 -5.08 -25.88
C THR A 89 -16.06 -4.70 -26.37
N ARG A 90 -16.84 -3.99 -25.54
CA ARG A 90 -18.21 -3.52 -25.83
C ARG A 90 -18.33 -1.99 -25.63
N PRO A 91 -17.68 -1.18 -26.47
CA PRO A 91 -17.52 0.27 -26.23
C PRO A 91 -18.84 1.07 -26.24
N ALA A 92 -19.92 0.52 -26.76
CA ALA A 92 -21.25 1.12 -26.71
C ALA A 92 -22.07 0.68 -25.47
N GLY A 93 -21.49 -0.11 -24.57
CA GLY A 93 -22.13 -0.62 -23.35
C GLY A 93 -22.16 0.40 -22.20
N PRO A 94 -22.42 -0.09 -20.96
CA PRO A 94 -22.30 0.73 -19.75
C PRO A 94 -20.90 1.33 -19.60
N THR A 95 -20.79 2.42 -18.83
CA THR A 95 -19.53 3.12 -18.61
C THR A 95 -19.19 3.19 -17.11
N VAL A 96 -17.91 3.38 -16.83
CA VAL A 96 -17.37 3.77 -15.52
C VAL A 96 -16.69 5.11 -15.63
N THR A 97 -16.55 5.81 -14.50
CA THR A 97 -15.89 7.12 -14.44
C THR A 97 -14.75 7.05 -13.44
N LEU A 98 -13.53 7.27 -13.91
CA LEU A 98 -12.34 7.32 -13.07
C LEU A 98 -12.03 8.77 -12.70
N HIS A 99 -11.78 9.03 -11.41
CA HIS A 99 -11.32 10.32 -10.96
C HIS A 99 -9.81 10.43 -11.05
N VAL A 100 -9.35 11.50 -11.68
CA VAL A 100 -7.94 11.73 -12.03
C VAL A 100 -7.49 13.05 -11.42
N ALA A 101 -6.31 13.08 -10.83
CA ALA A 101 -5.61 14.31 -10.45
C ALA A 101 -4.30 14.43 -11.22
N ILE A 102 -4.02 15.62 -11.72
CA ILE A 102 -2.77 15.96 -12.39
C ILE A 102 -2.07 17.03 -11.55
N TYR A 103 -1.00 16.62 -10.88
CA TYR A 103 -0.12 17.51 -10.12
C TYR A 103 0.90 18.13 -11.07
N ALA A 104 0.92 19.45 -11.15
CA ALA A 104 1.86 20.16 -12.00
C ALA A 104 3.30 20.00 -11.49
N SER A 105 4.25 19.90 -12.42
CA SER A 105 5.67 19.99 -12.08
C SER A 105 6.03 21.35 -11.48
N THR A 106 7.03 21.37 -10.61
CA THR A 106 7.61 22.62 -10.07
C THR A 106 8.67 23.23 -11.01
N ALA A 107 9.06 22.52 -12.06
CA ALA A 107 9.99 23.03 -13.08
C ALA A 107 9.38 24.14 -13.93
N ALA A 108 10.19 25.14 -14.31
CA ALA A 108 9.77 26.18 -15.26
C ALA A 108 9.49 25.63 -16.67
N GLN A 109 10.16 24.55 -17.03
CA GLN A 109 9.98 23.80 -18.27
C GLN A 109 9.88 22.31 -17.92
N PRO A 110 8.68 21.81 -17.63
CA PRO A 110 8.49 20.40 -17.32
C PRO A 110 8.80 19.51 -18.52
N ALA A 111 9.29 18.31 -18.25
CA ALA A 111 9.37 17.26 -19.28
C ALA A 111 7.96 16.84 -19.72
N ASP A 112 7.83 16.40 -20.96
CA ASP A 112 6.56 16.02 -21.60
C ASP A 112 6.18 14.53 -21.37
N ASP A 113 7.00 13.80 -20.60
CA ASP A 113 6.83 12.41 -20.21
C ASP A 113 6.46 12.29 -18.71
N PRO A 114 5.21 12.54 -18.32
CA PRO A 114 4.78 12.55 -16.92
C PRO A 114 4.99 11.20 -16.23
N ILE A 115 4.96 11.22 -14.90
CA ILE A 115 4.87 9.99 -14.09
C ILE A 115 3.40 9.68 -13.86
N VAL A 116 2.96 8.44 -14.09
CA VAL A 116 1.67 7.93 -13.62
C VAL A 116 1.88 7.01 -12.43
N TYR A 117 1.22 7.32 -11.31
CA TYR A 117 1.30 6.53 -10.08
C TYR A 117 0.17 5.52 -9.99
N LEU A 118 0.54 4.26 -9.72
CA LEU A 118 -0.37 3.12 -9.59
C LEU A 118 -0.33 2.59 -8.15
N GLU A 119 -1.41 2.82 -7.42
CA GLU A 119 -1.58 2.40 -6.03
C GLU A 119 -1.77 0.88 -5.91
N GLY A 120 -1.35 0.36 -4.76
CA GLY A 120 -1.46 -1.04 -4.41
C GLY A 120 -2.83 -1.49 -3.87
N GLY A 121 -2.82 -2.63 -3.26
CA GLY A 121 -3.97 -3.29 -2.66
C GLY A 121 -4.25 -4.66 -3.28
N PRO A 122 -5.03 -4.78 -4.40
CA PRO A 122 -5.84 -3.77 -5.13
C PRO A 122 -6.94 -3.14 -4.29
N GLY A 123 -7.33 -1.93 -4.65
CA GLY A 123 -8.43 -1.21 -3.97
C GLY A 123 -7.99 -0.05 -3.07
N GLY A 124 -6.69 0.23 -2.95
CA GLY A 124 -6.18 1.43 -2.28
C GLY A 124 -6.66 2.72 -2.97
N HIS A 125 -6.96 3.75 -2.17
CA HIS A 125 -7.40 5.05 -2.67
C HIS A 125 -6.17 5.91 -3.00
N ALA A 126 -5.73 5.89 -4.26
CA ALA A 126 -4.52 6.56 -4.73
C ALA A 126 -4.52 8.07 -4.45
N LEU A 127 -5.63 8.74 -4.75
CA LEU A 127 -5.77 10.19 -4.57
C LEU A 127 -5.65 10.59 -3.12
N ALA A 128 -6.28 9.85 -2.21
CA ALA A 128 -6.19 10.11 -0.77
C ALA A 128 -4.78 9.86 -0.23
N ARG A 129 -4.13 8.77 -0.67
CA ARG A 129 -2.75 8.46 -0.27
C ARG A 129 -1.76 9.52 -0.73
N VAL A 130 -1.81 9.91 -2.01
CA VAL A 130 -0.92 10.93 -2.55
C VAL A 130 -1.14 12.26 -1.83
N ALA A 131 -2.38 12.64 -1.56
CA ALA A 131 -2.68 13.86 -0.82
C ALA A 131 -2.13 13.83 0.61
N LEU A 132 -2.26 12.70 1.31
CA LEU A 132 -1.75 12.50 2.67
C LEU A 132 -0.22 12.59 2.74
N MET A 133 0.47 12.04 1.74
CA MET A 133 1.94 11.91 1.72
C MET A 133 2.62 12.94 0.82
N TYR A 134 1.90 13.96 0.37
CA TYR A 134 2.34 14.90 -0.65
C TYR A 134 3.68 15.55 -0.31
N ASP A 135 3.75 16.24 0.82
CA ASP A 135 4.93 17.04 1.19
C ASP A 135 6.17 16.18 1.45
N THR A 136 5.97 15.01 2.07
CA THR A 136 7.08 14.13 2.48
C THR A 136 7.57 13.24 1.35
N TRP A 137 6.70 12.98 0.34
CA TRP A 137 6.92 11.87 -0.56
C TRP A 137 6.78 12.20 -2.04
N PHE A 138 5.65 12.76 -2.43
CA PHE A 138 5.33 12.96 -3.84
C PHE A 138 5.86 14.29 -4.38
N LEU A 139 6.04 15.31 -3.54
CA LEU A 139 6.58 16.60 -3.96
C LEU A 139 7.95 16.50 -4.67
N PRO A 140 8.92 15.67 -4.22
CA PRO A 140 10.18 15.50 -4.94
C PRO A 140 10.03 14.94 -6.36
N LEU A 141 9.00 14.13 -6.63
CA LEU A 141 8.72 13.60 -7.98
C LEU A 141 8.31 14.69 -8.96
N LEU A 142 7.77 15.81 -8.46
CA LEU A 142 7.33 16.95 -9.27
C LEU A 142 8.46 17.88 -9.69
N ALA A 143 9.72 17.61 -9.29
CA ALA A 143 10.84 18.48 -9.57
C ALA A 143 11.07 18.72 -11.08
N GLU A 144 10.73 17.75 -11.92
CA GLU A 144 10.98 17.82 -13.37
C GLU A 144 9.75 17.46 -14.21
N ARG A 145 8.82 16.69 -13.67
CA ARG A 145 7.69 16.09 -14.41
C ARG A 145 6.38 16.25 -13.67
N PRO A 146 5.26 16.35 -14.39
CA PRO A 146 3.94 16.22 -13.78
C PRO A 146 3.73 14.81 -13.23
N LEU A 147 2.89 14.69 -12.18
CA LEU A 147 2.44 13.41 -11.64
C LEU A 147 0.94 13.25 -11.90
N ILE A 148 0.58 12.14 -12.52
CA ILE A 148 -0.81 11.75 -12.78
C ILE A 148 -1.18 10.68 -11.76
N VAL A 149 -2.28 10.89 -11.06
CA VAL A 149 -2.80 9.99 -10.04
C VAL A 149 -4.24 9.65 -10.39
N VAL A 150 -4.57 8.36 -10.38
CA VAL A 150 -5.90 7.87 -10.76
C VAL A 150 -6.40 6.95 -9.66
N ASP A 151 -7.57 7.21 -9.13
CA ASP A 151 -8.29 6.15 -8.44
C ASP A 151 -8.79 5.15 -9.49
N GLN A 152 -8.30 3.92 -9.41
CA GLN A 152 -8.63 2.86 -10.36
C GLN A 152 -10.14 2.63 -10.41
N ARG A 153 -10.65 1.97 -11.50
CA ARG A 153 -12.06 1.58 -11.54
C ARG A 153 -12.46 0.83 -10.28
N GLY A 154 -13.54 1.21 -9.66
CA GLY A 154 -14.03 0.59 -8.42
C GLY A 154 -13.36 1.08 -7.14
N ALA A 155 -12.37 1.98 -7.17
CA ALA A 155 -11.71 2.51 -5.98
C ALA A 155 -11.99 3.99 -5.74
N GLY A 156 -11.99 4.37 -4.48
CA GLY A 156 -11.95 5.75 -4.00
C GLY A 156 -12.98 6.70 -4.60
N ALA A 157 -12.51 7.77 -5.24
CA ALA A 157 -13.37 8.78 -5.86
C ALA A 157 -13.93 8.36 -7.23
N SER A 158 -13.51 7.23 -7.82
CA SER A 158 -14.04 6.67 -9.08
C SER A 158 -15.46 6.11 -8.91
N ARG A 159 -16.23 6.06 -9.97
CA ARG A 159 -17.65 5.64 -9.91
C ARG A 159 -17.99 4.58 -10.95
N PRO A 160 -18.73 3.53 -10.53
CA PRO A 160 -19.11 3.24 -9.15
C PRO A 160 -17.89 2.83 -8.31
N ALA A 161 -17.86 3.19 -7.01
CA ALA A 161 -16.89 2.69 -6.05
C ALA A 161 -17.38 1.34 -5.47
N LEU A 162 -16.45 0.40 -5.31
CA LEU A 162 -16.72 -0.92 -4.73
C LEU A 162 -16.37 -0.96 -3.24
N ASP A 163 -16.66 0.13 -2.54
CA ASP A 163 -16.40 0.27 -1.10
C ASP A 163 -17.31 -0.66 -0.30
N CYS A 164 -16.76 -1.23 0.76
CA CYS A 164 -17.46 -2.10 1.70
C CYS A 164 -17.45 -1.49 3.10
N PRO A 165 -18.34 -0.55 3.42
CA PRO A 165 -18.45 -0.03 4.78
C PRO A 165 -18.67 -1.13 5.81
N GLU A 166 -19.31 -2.25 5.43
CA GLU A 166 -19.50 -3.43 6.26
C GLU A 166 -18.18 -4.05 6.75
N LEU A 167 -17.11 -3.92 5.96
CA LEU A 167 -15.74 -4.35 6.32
C LEU A 167 -14.94 -3.23 6.95
N SER A 168 -15.04 -2.00 6.41
CA SER A 168 -14.26 -0.86 6.90
C SER A 168 -14.60 -0.51 8.34
N GLU A 169 -15.86 -0.65 8.74
CA GLU A 169 -16.30 -0.39 10.11
C GLU A 169 -15.99 -1.54 11.06
N LEU A 170 -15.85 -2.77 10.51
CA LEU A 170 -15.55 -3.95 11.31
C LEU A 170 -14.19 -3.80 12.02
N GLY A 171 -13.21 -3.13 11.41
CA GLY A 171 -11.90 -2.87 11.99
C GLY A 171 -11.97 -2.20 13.37
N TYR A 172 -12.88 -1.25 13.54
CA TYR A 172 -13.12 -0.61 14.84
C TYR A 172 -14.08 -1.41 15.72
N ALA A 173 -15.09 -2.06 15.14
CA ALA A 173 -16.13 -2.77 15.89
C ALA A 173 -15.63 -3.97 16.69
N TRP A 174 -14.51 -4.57 16.30
CA TRP A 174 -13.94 -5.74 16.99
C TRP A 174 -12.71 -5.45 17.85
N LEU A 175 -12.29 -4.18 17.95
CA LEU A 175 -11.10 -3.80 18.73
C LEU A 175 -11.18 -4.24 20.18
N ASP A 176 -12.36 -4.26 20.76
CA ASP A 176 -12.58 -4.64 22.16
C ASP A 176 -13.01 -6.12 22.36
N GLU A 177 -12.87 -6.95 21.30
CA GLU A 177 -13.22 -8.36 21.33
C GLU A 177 -11.96 -9.26 21.30
N ALA A 178 -11.98 -10.32 22.10
CA ALA A 178 -10.91 -11.34 22.12
C ALA A 178 -11.19 -12.43 21.09
N LEU A 179 -11.18 -12.09 19.80
CA LEU A 179 -11.43 -13.04 18.71
C LEU A 179 -10.18 -13.86 18.41
N ASP A 180 -10.34 -15.18 18.26
CA ASP A 180 -9.35 -16.04 17.62
C ASP A 180 -9.42 -15.92 16.09
N ALA A 181 -8.57 -16.64 15.36
CA ALA A 181 -8.54 -16.57 13.89
C ALA A 181 -9.88 -16.97 13.29
N ALA A 182 -10.50 -18.06 13.76
CA ALA A 182 -11.80 -18.53 13.23
C ALA A 182 -12.93 -17.50 13.46
N GLY A 183 -12.98 -16.90 14.65
CA GLY A 183 -13.95 -15.85 14.96
C GLY A 183 -13.75 -14.58 14.11
N ARG A 184 -12.50 -14.24 13.79
CA ARG A 184 -12.20 -13.14 12.87
C ARG A 184 -12.67 -13.46 11.45
N ASP A 185 -12.37 -14.65 10.95
CA ASP A 185 -12.77 -15.10 9.62
C ASP A 185 -14.29 -15.16 9.47
N GLU A 186 -15.01 -15.65 10.48
CA GLU A 186 -16.46 -15.67 10.47
C GLU A 186 -17.05 -14.25 10.38
N ARG A 187 -16.56 -13.31 11.21
CA ARG A 187 -16.98 -11.91 11.19
C ARG A 187 -16.68 -11.24 9.85
N TRP A 188 -15.45 -11.45 9.36
CA TRP A 188 -15.00 -10.90 8.08
C TRP A 188 -15.83 -11.42 6.92
N ASN A 189 -15.99 -12.74 6.80
CA ASN A 189 -16.76 -13.38 5.75
C ASN A 189 -18.25 -13.01 5.82
N GLY A 190 -18.80 -12.85 7.02
CA GLY A 190 -20.15 -12.35 7.22
C GLY A 190 -20.34 -10.92 6.70
N ALA A 191 -19.40 -10.02 7.00
CA ALA A 191 -19.40 -8.64 6.51
C ALA A 191 -19.18 -8.60 5.00
N TRP A 192 -18.26 -9.41 4.48
CA TRP A 192 -18.03 -9.54 3.04
C TRP A 192 -19.27 -9.97 2.27
N ARG A 193 -19.98 -11.03 2.71
CA ARG A 193 -21.22 -11.47 2.07
C ARG A 193 -22.29 -10.37 2.02
N ARG A 194 -22.41 -9.54 3.07
CA ARG A 194 -23.33 -8.39 3.08
C ARG A 194 -22.91 -7.34 2.05
N CYS A 195 -21.63 -6.99 2.00
CA CYS A 195 -21.09 -6.04 1.01
C CYS A 195 -21.33 -6.55 -0.42
N ALA A 196 -20.91 -7.77 -0.74
CA ALA A 196 -21.09 -8.37 -2.06
C ALA A 196 -22.56 -8.41 -2.49
N GLY A 197 -23.46 -8.75 -1.55
CA GLY A 197 -24.92 -8.73 -1.78
C GLY A 197 -25.44 -7.34 -2.10
N ARG A 198 -25.00 -6.32 -1.37
CA ARG A 198 -25.39 -4.91 -1.61
C ARG A 198 -24.87 -4.40 -2.96
N LEU A 199 -23.61 -4.67 -3.29
CA LEU A 199 -23.01 -4.25 -4.55
C LEU A 199 -23.71 -4.91 -5.75
N ARG A 200 -24.06 -6.21 -5.66
CA ARG A 200 -24.85 -6.87 -6.69
C ARG A 200 -26.26 -6.28 -6.83
N ALA A 201 -26.92 -6.02 -5.72
CA ALA A 201 -28.24 -5.39 -5.76
C ALA A 201 -28.19 -3.98 -6.39
N ALA A 202 -27.03 -3.31 -6.33
CA ALA A 202 -26.75 -2.06 -7.02
C ALA A 202 -26.36 -2.24 -8.51
N GLY A 203 -26.35 -3.46 -9.03
CA GLY A 203 -26.05 -3.75 -10.44
C GLY A 203 -24.55 -3.82 -10.77
N ILE A 204 -23.66 -4.03 -9.78
CA ILE A 204 -22.23 -4.17 -10.02
C ILE A 204 -21.93 -5.53 -10.67
N GLU A 205 -21.30 -5.47 -11.85
CA GLU A 205 -20.74 -6.61 -12.59
C GLU A 205 -19.28 -6.80 -12.19
N PHE A 206 -18.99 -7.57 -11.14
CA PHE A 206 -17.62 -7.72 -10.59
C PHE A 206 -16.59 -8.19 -11.62
N GLY A 207 -17.00 -9.00 -12.60
CA GLY A 207 -16.11 -9.48 -13.66
C GLY A 207 -15.56 -8.40 -14.60
N ALA A 208 -16.04 -7.15 -14.49
CA ALA A 208 -15.50 -6.01 -15.22
C ALA A 208 -14.39 -5.23 -14.46
N TYR A 209 -14.08 -5.65 -13.22
CA TYR A 209 -13.12 -4.96 -12.35
C TYR A 209 -11.87 -5.83 -12.14
N HIS A 210 -10.93 -5.71 -13.08
CA HIS A 210 -9.70 -6.51 -13.13
C HIS A 210 -8.55 -5.72 -13.76
N SER A 211 -7.30 -6.23 -13.62
CA SER A 211 -6.09 -5.51 -14.05
C SER A 211 -6.04 -5.20 -15.53
N ALA A 212 -6.48 -6.11 -16.40
CA ALA A 212 -6.49 -5.85 -17.85
C ALA A 212 -7.47 -4.72 -18.22
N ALA A 213 -8.62 -4.64 -17.57
CA ALA A 213 -9.57 -3.53 -17.76
C ALA A 213 -9.00 -2.21 -17.22
N SER A 214 -8.33 -2.22 -16.05
CA SER A 214 -7.67 -1.04 -15.50
C SER A 214 -6.49 -0.58 -16.37
N ALA A 215 -5.73 -1.50 -16.98
CA ALA A 215 -4.67 -1.17 -17.93
C ALA A 215 -5.22 -0.50 -19.20
N ALA A 216 -6.36 -0.99 -19.70
CA ALA A 216 -7.04 -0.35 -20.83
C ALA A 216 -7.57 1.07 -20.49
N ASP A 217 -8.04 1.29 -19.25
CA ASP A 217 -8.42 2.63 -18.78
C ASP A 217 -7.23 3.59 -18.77
N LEU A 218 -6.08 3.12 -18.28
CA LEU A 218 -4.84 3.92 -18.23
C LEU A 218 -4.38 4.28 -19.63
N GLU A 219 -4.41 3.33 -20.56
CA GLU A 219 -4.08 3.62 -21.98
C GLU A 219 -5.06 4.61 -22.60
N ALA A 220 -6.36 4.48 -22.32
CA ALA A 220 -7.36 5.43 -22.76
C ALA A 220 -7.12 6.83 -22.16
N LEU A 221 -6.74 6.93 -20.87
CA LEU A 221 -6.37 8.18 -20.22
C LEU A 221 -5.16 8.82 -20.92
N ARG A 222 -4.10 8.05 -21.14
CA ARG A 222 -2.90 8.53 -21.82
C ARG A 222 -3.23 9.14 -23.19
N GLN A 223 -4.03 8.42 -23.99
CA GLN A 223 -4.42 8.86 -25.33
C GLN A 223 -5.27 10.13 -25.31
N VAL A 224 -6.27 10.20 -24.43
CA VAL A 224 -7.17 11.37 -24.34
C VAL A 224 -6.42 12.62 -23.84
N LEU A 225 -5.41 12.44 -22.96
CA LEU A 225 -4.54 13.53 -22.52
C LEU A 225 -3.46 13.90 -23.55
N GLY A 226 -3.36 13.20 -24.68
CA GLY A 226 -2.37 13.47 -25.73
C GLY A 226 -0.93 13.15 -25.33
N ILE A 227 -0.73 12.33 -24.30
CA ILE A 227 0.59 11.95 -23.81
C ILE A 227 1.19 10.90 -24.75
N ALA A 228 2.37 11.17 -25.32
CA ALA A 228 3.04 10.24 -26.22
C ALA A 228 3.51 8.98 -25.46
N GLN A 229 4.26 9.18 -24.39
CA GLN A 229 4.71 8.12 -23.47
C GLN A 229 4.77 8.68 -22.05
N TRP A 230 4.61 7.82 -21.07
CA TRP A 230 4.74 8.16 -19.66
C TRP A 230 5.67 7.19 -18.91
N ASN A 231 6.08 7.58 -17.72
CA ASN A 231 6.82 6.74 -16.79
C ASN A 231 5.82 6.14 -15.80
N VAL A 232 5.76 4.82 -15.71
CA VAL A 232 4.79 4.12 -14.86
C VAL A 232 5.45 3.80 -13.53
N PHE A 233 4.90 4.30 -12.43
CA PHE A 233 5.37 3.98 -11.08
C PHE A 233 4.29 3.19 -10.33
N GLY A 234 4.50 1.90 -10.17
CA GLY A 234 3.63 1.00 -9.41
C GLY A 234 4.24 0.57 -8.09
N VAL A 235 3.40 0.44 -7.06
CA VAL A 235 3.77 -0.08 -5.74
C VAL A 235 2.88 -1.27 -5.40
N SER A 236 3.46 -2.41 -4.94
CA SER A 236 2.67 -3.58 -4.55
C SER A 236 1.80 -4.08 -5.71
N TYR A 237 0.48 -4.25 -5.53
CA TYR A 237 -0.42 -4.57 -6.65
C TYR A 237 -0.31 -3.58 -7.81
N GLY A 238 0.02 -2.31 -7.57
CA GLY A 238 0.27 -1.35 -8.64
C GLY A 238 1.37 -1.79 -9.61
N THR A 239 2.31 -2.64 -9.18
CA THR A 239 3.32 -3.26 -10.04
C THR A 239 2.73 -4.37 -10.91
N ARG A 240 1.78 -5.16 -10.38
CA ARG A 240 1.00 -6.13 -11.17
C ARG A 240 0.23 -5.41 -12.30
N LEU A 241 -0.40 -4.28 -11.98
CA LEU A 241 -1.07 -3.45 -12.97
C LEU A 241 -0.08 -2.85 -13.98
N ALA A 242 1.12 -2.42 -13.54
CA ALA A 242 2.18 -1.94 -14.42
C ALA A 242 2.69 -3.04 -15.37
N LEU A 243 2.90 -4.26 -14.87
CA LEU A 243 3.25 -5.43 -15.69
C LEU A 243 2.14 -5.77 -16.69
N THR A 244 0.88 -5.69 -16.28
CA THR A 244 -0.28 -5.86 -17.16
C THR A 244 -0.29 -4.80 -18.27
N LEU A 245 -0.01 -3.53 -17.93
CA LEU A 245 0.10 -2.45 -18.90
C LEU A 245 1.28 -2.66 -19.87
N MET A 246 2.43 -3.16 -19.37
CA MET A 246 3.58 -3.53 -20.22
C MET A 246 3.23 -4.65 -21.21
N ARG A 247 2.44 -5.63 -20.80
CA ARG A 247 1.99 -6.73 -21.66
C ARG A 247 1.03 -6.25 -22.75
N ASP A 248 0.03 -5.45 -22.36
CA ASP A 248 -1.11 -5.16 -23.21
C ASP A 248 -0.95 -3.82 -24.01
N HIS A 249 -0.23 -2.84 -23.44
CA HIS A 249 -0.08 -1.48 -24.02
C HIS A 249 1.36 -0.93 -23.97
N PRO A 250 2.39 -1.68 -24.41
CA PRO A 250 3.80 -1.31 -24.26
C PRO A 250 4.19 -0.02 -25.00
N ALA A 251 3.47 0.38 -26.06
CA ALA A 251 3.82 1.54 -26.88
C ALA A 251 3.75 2.88 -26.12
N GLY A 252 2.83 2.99 -25.14
CA GLY A 252 2.65 4.18 -24.32
C GLY A 252 3.65 4.31 -23.16
N ILE A 253 4.56 3.34 -22.99
CA ILE A 253 5.47 3.27 -21.84
C ILE A 253 6.88 3.72 -22.27
N ARG A 254 7.43 4.73 -21.58
CA ARG A 254 8.84 5.13 -21.67
C ARG A 254 9.70 4.30 -20.70
N SER A 255 9.27 4.20 -19.46
CA SER A 255 9.95 3.41 -18.41
C SER A 255 8.96 2.95 -17.35
N VAL A 256 9.36 1.94 -16.56
CA VAL A 256 8.54 1.39 -15.47
C VAL A 256 9.34 1.30 -14.19
N ILE A 257 8.76 1.72 -13.08
CA ILE A 257 9.30 1.53 -11.73
C ILE A 257 8.37 0.55 -11.00
N LEU A 258 8.93 -0.56 -10.54
CA LEU A 258 8.26 -1.64 -9.86
C LEU A 258 8.77 -1.71 -8.41
N ASP A 259 8.07 -1.06 -7.50
CA ASP A 259 8.40 -1.06 -6.08
C ASP A 259 7.63 -2.16 -5.36
N SER A 260 8.35 -3.09 -4.72
CA SER A 260 7.73 -4.24 -4.04
C SER A 260 6.87 -5.06 -5.00
N VAL A 261 7.54 -5.64 -6.01
CA VAL A 261 6.89 -6.19 -7.20
C VAL A 261 6.09 -7.45 -6.93
N VAL A 262 4.86 -7.50 -7.46
CA VAL A 262 3.97 -8.67 -7.49
C VAL A 262 4.03 -9.29 -8.89
N PRO A 263 4.67 -10.47 -9.08
CA PRO A 263 4.64 -11.20 -10.34
C PRO A 263 3.21 -11.58 -10.73
N LEU A 264 2.89 -11.62 -12.04
CA LEU A 264 1.53 -11.98 -12.48
C LEU A 264 1.16 -13.42 -12.10
N GLU A 265 2.15 -14.31 -12.03
CA GLU A 265 2.00 -15.72 -11.64
C GLU A 265 2.18 -15.97 -10.14
N ALA A 266 2.13 -14.92 -9.30
CA ALA A 266 2.22 -15.08 -7.85
C ALA A 266 1.04 -15.89 -7.31
N SER A 267 1.33 -16.85 -6.42
CA SER A 267 0.32 -17.68 -5.74
C SER A 267 0.02 -17.15 -4.35
N GLU A 268 -1.25 -17.05 -4.02
CA GLU A 268 -1.70 -16.70 -2.66
C GLU A 268 -1.39 -17.79 -1.64
N THR A 269 -1.26 -19.05 -2.07
CA THR A 269 -0.89 -20.15 -1.17
C THR A 269 0.50 -19.99 -0.52
N ALA A 270 1.35 -19.13 -1.08
CA ALA A 270 2.66 -18.81 -0.52
C ALA A 270 2.62 -17.77 0.62
N ALA A 271 1.50 -17.07 0.85
CA ALA A 271 1.43 -15.98 1.83
C ALA A 271 1.78 -16.40 3.27
N PRO A 272 1.27 -17.54 3.83
CA PRO A 272 1.66 -17.98 5.16
C PRO A 272 3.16 -18.30 5.28
N ALA A 273 3.75 -18.89 4.23
CA ALA A 273 5.19 -19.21 4.21
C ALA A 273 6.06 -17.95 4.18
N ARG A 274 5.69 -16.95 3.36
CA ARG A 274 6.37 -15.64 3.31
C ARG A 274 6.34 -14.95 4.67
N MET A 275 5.18 -14.94 5.31
CA MET A 275 5.04 -14.34 6.63
C MET A 275 5.86 -15.07 7.70
N ALA A 276 5.84 -16.41 7.71
CA ALA A 276 6.66 -17.19 8.64
C ALA A 276 8.17 -16.94 8.44
N ALA A 277 8.62 -16.79 7.19
CA ALA A 277 10.00 -16.43 6.88
C ALA A 277 10.37 -15.04 7.40
N ALA A 278 9.46 -14.07 7.31
CA ALA A 278 9.69 -12.72 7.84
C ALA A 278 9.79 -12.68 9.38
N PHE A 279 8.96 -13.45 10.09
CA PHE A 279 9.12 -13.63 11.53
C PHE A 279 10.47 -14.27 11.88
N ALA A 280 10.86 -15.32 11.17
CA ALA A 280 12.15 -15.97 11.37
C ALA A 280 13.32 -15.00 11.10
N ALA A 281 13.23 -14.17 10.08
CA ALA A 281 14.23 -13.14 9.76
C ALA A 281 14.37 -12.09 10.86
N LEU A 282 13.26 -11.61 11.44
CA LEU A 282 13.29 -10.70 12.59
C LEU A 282 14.04 -11.31 13.77
N PHE A 283 13.71 -12.55 14.16
CA PHE A 283 14.31 -13.22 15.29
C PHE A 283 15.79 -13.52 15.06
N ALA A 284 16.14 -14.03 13.88
CA ALA A 284 17.51 -14.29 13.49
C ALA A 284 18.35 -13.01 13.40
N GLY A 285 17.78 -11.92 12.86
CA GLY A 285 18.42 -10.61 12.80
C GLY A 285 18.76 -10.06 14.18
N CYS A 286 17.82 -10.13 15.14
CA CYS A 286 18.09 -9.72 16.52
C CYS A 286 19.14 -10.63 17.18
N ALA A 287 19.11 -11.94 16.97
CA ALA A 287 20.08 -12.87 17.52
C ALA A 287 21.49 -12.65 16.95
N ALA A 288 21.62 -12.20 15.70
CA ALA A 288 22.90 -11.89 15.04
C ALA A 288 23.48 -10.54 15.47
N ASP A 289 22.62 -9.57 15.86
CA ASP A 289 23.04 -8.28 16.40
C ASP A 289 23.42 -8.42 17.87
N ALA A 290 24.70 -8.22 18.21
CA ALA A 290 25.21 -8.41 19.56
C ALA A 290 24.50 -7.52 20.60
N ALA A 291 24.08 -6.31 20.25
CA ALA A 291 23.38 -5.38 21.14
C ALA A 291 21.93 -5.83 21.35
N CYS A 292 21.25 -6.26 20.29
CA CYS A 292 19.88 -6.80 20.34
C CYS A 292 19.84 -8.11 21.14
N ALA A 293 20.71 -9.07 20.83
CA ALA A 293 20.82 -10.35 21.53
C ALA A 293 21.08 -10.18 23.04
N ALA A 294 21.92 -9.21 23.40
CA ALA A 294 22.21 -8.91 24.81
C ALA A 294 21.04 -8.24 25.55
N ALA A 295 20.27 -7.38 24.85
CA ALA A 295 19.12 -6.67 25.43
C ALA A 295 17.84 -7.54 25.46
N TYR A 296 17.64 -8.35 24.42
CA TYR A 296 16.43 -9.14 24.20
C TYR A 296 16.77 -10.62 23.87
N PRO A 297 17.42 -11.35 24.81
CA PRO A 297 17.85 -12.73 24.57
C PRO A 297 16.64 -13.64 24.31
N ALA A 298 16.79 -14.61 23.40
CA ALA A 298 15.77 -15.58 23.00
C ALA A 298 14.44 -14.91 22.61
N LEU A 299 14.49 -13.94 21.68
CA LEU A 299 13.35 -13.11 21.30
C LEU A 299 12.17 -13.93 20.76
N ASP A 300 12.45 -15.00 20.03
CA ASP A 300 11.47 -15.95 19.50
C ASP A 300 10.72 -16.68 20.61
N GLU A 301 11.44 -17.17 21.65
CA GLU A 301 10.82 -17.81 22.81
C GLU A 301 9.98 -16.81 23.62
N ARG A 302 10.46 -15.57 23.77
CA ARG A 302 9.70 -14.48 24.42
C ARG A 302 8.44 -14.12 23.65
N PHE A 303 8.51 -14.08 22.32
CA PHE A 303 7.32 -13.85 21.49
C PHE A 303 6.30 -14.98 21.67
N ALA A 304 6.75 -16.24 21.63
CA ALA A 304 5.88 -17.40 21.89
C ALA A 304 5.24 -17.36 23.28
N ALA A 305 6.01 -16.99 24.32
CA ALA A 305 5.51 -16.84 25.68
C ALA A 305 4.49 -15.69 25.81
N LEU A 306 4.74 -14.56 25.14
CA LEU A 306 3.80 -13.43 25.05
C LEU A 306 2.47 -13.89 24.43
N VAL A 307 2.52 -14.57 23.29
CA VAL A 307 1.33 -15.09 22.59
C VAL A 307 0.53 -16.04 23.49
N ALA A 308 1.20 -17.04 24.09
CA ALA A 308 0.53 -18.00 24.98
C ALA A 308 -0.12 -17.31 26.18
N ARG A 309 0.58 -16.38 26.83
CA ARG A 309 0.05 -15.64 27.98
C ARG A 309 -1.16 -14.78 27.61
N LEU A 310 -1.15 -14.16 26.43
CA LEU A 310 -2.27 -13.31 25.98
C LEU A 310 -3.48 -14.13 25.53
N ASP A 311 -3.30 -15.37 25.09
CA ASP A 311 -4.42 -16.28 24.83
C ASP A 311 -5.12 -16.71 26.13
N GLU A 312 -4.32 -17.00 27.20
CA GLU A 312 -4.90 -17.34 28.48
C GLU A 312 -5.55 -16.15 29.18
N ARG A 313 -4.93 -14.98 29.05
CA ARG A 313 -5.34 -13.73 29.73
C ARG A 313 -5.18 -12.54 28.78
N PRO A 314 -6.18 -12.28 27.91
CA PRO A 314 -6.19 -11.12 27.05
C PRO A 314 -6.06 -9.80 27.83
N VAL A 315 -5.38 -8.83 27.25
CA VAL A 315 -5.15 -7.52 27.86
C VAL A 315 -6.03 -6.49 27.20
N LEU A 316 -6.83 -5.78 28.01
CA LEU A 316 -7.62 -4.63 27.58
C LEU A 316 -6.86 -3.33 27.86
N ARG A 317 -6.80 -2.43 26.87
CA ARG A 317 -6.27 -1.07 27.00
C ARG A 317 -7.23 -0.06 26.40
N GLU A 318 -7.29 1.15 27.01
CA GLU A 318 -7.94 2.30 26.41
C GLU A 318 -6.90 3.18 25.74
N VAL A 319 -7.11 3.50 24.47
CA VAL A 319 -6.18 4.25 23.63
C VAL A 319 -6.95 5.33 22.89
N ALA A 320 -6.38 6.54 22.81
CA ALA A 320 -6.92 7.58 21.94
C ALA A 320 -6.41 7.36 20.51
N ASP A 321 -7.30 7.43 19.54
CA ASP A 321 -6.92 7.54 18.13
C ASP A 321 -6.17 8.86 17.93
N PRO A 322 -4.92 8.83 17.46
CA PRO A 322 -4.10 10.03 17.36
C PRO A 322 -4.62 11.03 16.32
N THR A 323 -5.47 10.58 15.39
CA THR A 323 -6.03 11.42 14.32
C THR A 323 -7.33 12.10 14.74
N THR A 324 -8.22 11.35 15.40
CA THR A 324 -9.56 11.84 15.76
C THR A 324 -9.67 12.30 17.21
N GLY A 325 -8.77 11.82 18.07
CA GLY A 325 -8.85 11.98 19.54
C GLY A 325 -9.89 11.07 20.20
N GLU A 326 -10.63 10.27 19.44
CA GLU A 326 -11.63 9.33 19.97
C GLU A 326 -10.94 8.24 20.78
N ARG A 327 -11.55 7.83 21.90
CA ARG A 327 -11.01 6.77 22.76
C ARG A 327 -11.63 5.43 22.37
N HIS A 328 -10.74 4.45 22.12
CA HIS A 328 -11.13 3.09 21.81
C HIS A 328 -10.61 2.13 22.87
N ARG A 329 -11.39 1.08 23.11
CA ARG A 329 -10.96 -0.08 23.91
C ARG A 329 -10.32 -1.08 22.96
N VAL A 330 -9.10 -1.51 23.26
CA VAL A 330 -8.33 -2.46 22.44
C VAL A 330 -8.00 -3.68 23.26
N VAL A 331 -8.45 -4.84 22.79
CA VAL A 331 -8.13 -6.15 23.37
C VAL A 331 -6.98 -6.78 22.59
N LEU A 332 -5.92 -7.14 23.30
CA LEU A 332 -4.79 -7.86 22.76
C LEU A 332 -4.84 -9.30 23.26
N ASN A 333 -5.08 -10.26 22.38
CA ASN A 333 -4.87 -11.70 22.56
C ASN A 333 -3.70 -12.17 21.69
N GLY A 334 -3.32 -13.45 21.76
CA GLY A 334 -2.18 -13.98 20.99
C GLY A 334 -2.36 -13.85 19.49
N THR A 335 -3.55 -14.16 18.95
CA THR A 335 -3.86 -14.00 17.52
C THR A 335 -3.72 -12.54 17.07
N THR A 336 -4.20 -11.58 17.88
CA THR A 336 -4.05 -10.14 17.58
C THR A 336 -2.60 -9.74 17.52
N VAL A 337 -1.76 -10.16 18.48
CA VAL A 337 -0.34 -9.78 18.51
C VAL A 337 0.43 -10.39 17.34
N ILE A 338 0.12 -11.61 16.92
CA ILE A 338 0.71 -12.22 15.72
C ILE A 338 0.33 -11.38 14.49
N ALA A 339 -0.95 -11.07 14.29
CA ALA A 339 -1.41 -10.30 13.13
C ALA A 339 -0.78 -8.90 13.09
N LEU A 340 -0.73 -8.19 14.24
CA LEU A 340 -0.14 -6.85 14.33
C LEU A 340 1.39 -6.88 14.14
N THR A 341 2.08 -7.92 14.60
CA THR A 341 3.52 -8.09 14.35
C THR A 341 3.77 -8.30 12.86
N GLY A 342 2.99 -9.15 12.18
CA GLY A 342 3.09 -9.34 10.75
C GLY A 342 2.84 -8.05 9.94
N LEU A 343 1.84 -7.26 10.36
CA LEU A 343 1.60 -5.93 9.76
C LEU A 343 2.80 -4.99 9.98
N ALA A 344 3.39 -5.01 11.18
CA ALA A 344 4.56 -4.19 11.50
C ALA A 344 5.81 -4.59 10.71
N LEU A 345 5.97 -5.87 10.38
CA LEU A 345 7.06 -6.36 9.53
C LEU A 345 7.03 -5.78 8.12
N ALA A 346 5.87 -5.34 7.63
CA ALA A 346 5.75 -4.66 6.35
C ALA A 346 6.22 -3.18 6.38
N SER A 347 6.69 -2.67 7.53
CA SER A 347 7.18 -1.28 7.67
C SER A 347 8.61 -1.24 8.18
N ALA A 348 9.54 -0.78 7.35
CA ALA A 348 10.93 -0.60 7.71
C ALA A 348 11.12 0.35 8.91
N ALA A 349 10.25 1.33 9.08
CA ALA A 349 10.29 2.27 10.20
C ALA A 349 9.93 1.61 11.55
N ILE A 350 9.14 0.53 11.53
CA ILE A 350 8.65 -0.14 12.76
C ILE A 350 9.51 -1.34 13.15
N VAL A 351 10.06 -2.07 12.18
CA VAL A 351 10.88 -3.28 12.41
C VAL A 351 11.95 -3.08 13.50
N PRO A 352 12.71 -1.96 13.54
CA PRO A 352 13.70 -1.72 14.60
C PRO A 352 13.15 -1.70 16.02
N ALA A 353 11.89 -1.36 16.21
CA ALA A 353 11.24 -1.27 17.52
C ALA A 353 10.62 -2.60 17.99
N LEU A 354 10.44 -3.58 17.11
CA LEU A 354 9.75 -4.84 17.44
C LEU A 354 10.39 -5.63 18.57
N PRO A 355 11.74 -5.81 18.66
CA PRO A 355 12.36 -6.52 19.77
C PRO A 355 12.07 -5.87 21.14
N LEU A 356 12.13 -4.54 21.20
CA LEU A 356 11.78 -3.77 22.40
C LEU A 356 10.30 -3.96 22.76
N ALA A 357 9.39 -3.81 21.81
CA ALA A 357 7.95 -3.92 22.03
C ALA A 357 7.53 -5.33 22.48
N ILE A 358 8.07 -6.38 21.84
CA ILE A 358 7.84 -7.78 22.23
C ILE A 358 8.32 -8.02 23.67
N SER A 359 9.55 -7.60 23.99
CA SER A 359 10.12 -7.79 25.32
C SER A 359 9.38 -7.02 26.41
N ALA A 360 8.93 -5.80 26.12
CA ALA A 360 8.15 -4.99 27.07
C ALA A 360 6.75 -5.56 27.29
N ALA A 361 6.09 -6.02 26.22
CA ALA A 361 4.77 -6.63 26.29
C ALA A 361 4.83 -8.00 26.99
N GLU A 362 5.85 -8.82 26.73
CA GLU A 362 6.04 -10.13 27.40
C GLU A 362 6.15 -9.97 28.91
N ARG A 363 6.84 -8.96 29.40
CA ARG A 363 6.92 -8.62 30.82
C ARG A 363 5.68 -7.90 31.38
N GLY A 364 4.69 -7.58 30.55
CA GLY A 364 3.49 -6.88 30.96
C GLY A 364 3.68 -5.39 31.26
N VAL A 365 4.82 -4.80 30.85
CA VAL A 365 5.21 -3.41 31.16
C VAL A 365 4.58 -2.42 30.19
N ASP A 366 4.60 -2.72 28.88
CA ASP A 366 4.10 -1.80 27.84
C ASP A 366 3.51 -2.56 26.65
N TYR A 367 2.39 -2.07 26.14
CA TYR A 367 1.66 -2.58 24.97
C TYR A 367 1.41 -1.48 23.92
N SER A 368 2.01 -0.31 24.08
CA SER A 368 1.68 0.89 23.31
C SER A 368 1.84 0.69 21.81
N LEU A 369 2.91 0.00 21.36
CA LEU A 369 3.10 -0.29 19.94
C LEU A 369 1.95 -1.13 19.38
N PHE A 370 1.56 -2.22 20.05
CA PHE A 370 0.50 -3.10 19.56
C PHE A 370 -0.86 -2.41 19.54
N THR A 371 -1.17 -1.59 20.54
CA THR A 371 -2.43 -0.85 20.56
C THR A 371 -2.47 0.23 19.48
N ALA A 372 -1.36 0.92 19.25
CA ALA A 372 -1.26 1.90 18.17
C ALA A 372 -1.37 1.24 16.78
N LEU A 373 -0.77 0.07 16.57
CA LEU A 373 -0.91 -0.71 15.35
C LEU A 373 -2.36 -1.16 15.14
N ALA A 374 -3.07 -1.55 16.19
CA ALA A 374 -4.48 -1.95 16.10
C ALA A 374 -5.39 -0.80 15.63
N ILE A 375 -5.21 0.41 16.21
CA ILE A 375 -5.95 1.61 15.80
C ILE A 375 -5.61 1.98 14.36
N ASN A 376 -4.31 1.98 13.99
CA ASN A 376 -3.89 2.30 12.63
C ASN A 376 -4.46 1.30 11.62
N ALA A 377 -4.41 -0.01 11.90
CA ALA A 377 -5.02 -1.03 11.05
C ALA A 377 -6.52 -0.78 10.85
N ALA A 378 -7.26 -0.47 11.93
CA ALA A 378 -8.68 -0.15 11.84
C ALA A 378 -8.95 1.10 10.98
N ALA A 379 -8.11 2.14 11.09
CA ALA A 379 -8.23 3.36 10.29
C ALA A 379 -7.95 3.11 8.79
N GLN A 380 -6.96 2.27 8.46
CA GLN A 380 -6.61 1.96 7.07
C GLN A 380 -7.73 1.23 6.33
N HIS A 381 -8.55 0.42 7.00
CA HIS A 381 -9.71 -0.24 6.39
C HIS A 381 -10.69 0.74 5.72
N ARG A 382 -10.76 2.00 6.19
CA ARG A 382 -11.65 3.03 5.63
C ARG A 382 -11.14 3.65 4.32
N GLN A 383 -9.87 3.44 3.99
CA GLN A 383 -9.24 3.94 2.76
C GLN A 383 -9.03 2.83 1.73
N PHE A 384 -9.96 1.86 1.70
CA PHE A 384 -9.80 0.66 0.91
C PHE A 384 -11.11 0.14 0.33
N SER A 385 -11.13 -0.09 -0.98
CA SER A 385 -12.29 -0.64 -1.70
C SER A 385 -12.20 -2.16 -1.79
N TYR A 386 -12.71 -2.85 -0.76
CA TYR A 386 -12.64 -4.33 -0.66
C TYR A 386 -13.35 -5.05 -1.79
N GLY A 387 -14.40 -4.46 -2.38
CA GLY A 387 -15.07 -5.03 -3.55
C GLY A 387 -14.12 -5.15 -4.74
N LEU A 388 -13.22 -4.18 -4.94
CA LEU A 388 -12.18 -4.25 -5.98
C LEU A 388 -11.12 -5.30 -5.63
N LEU A 389 -10.66 -5.36 -4.37
CA LEU A 389 -9.72 -6.39 -3.92
C LEU A 389 -10.20 -7.79 -4.31
N TYR A 390 -11.42 -8.12 -3.91
CA TYR A 390 -11.96 -9.46 -4.18
C TYR A 390 -12.28 -9.68 -5.66
N ALA A 391 -12.76 -8.66 -6.40
CA ALA A 391 -12.99 -8.79 -7.83
C ALA A 391 -11.70 -9.16 -8.57
N VAL A 392 -10.60 -8.46 -8.30
CA VAL A 392 -9.29 -8.74 -8.91
C VAL A 392 -8.77 -10.11 -8.50
N ARG A 393 -8.67 -10.41 -7.20
CA ARG A 393 -8.13 -11.69 -6.72
C ARG A 393 -8.91 -12.88 -7.21
N CYS A 394 -10.23 -12.79 -7.19
CA CYS A 394 -11.11 -13.87 -7.66
C CYS A 394 -11.10 -14.04 -9.18
N HIS A 395 -10.64 -13.04 -9.94
CA HIS A 395 -10.44 -13.13 -11.37
C HIS A 395 -9.06 -13.64 -11.77
N GLU A 396 -7.99 -13.10 -11.16
CA GLU A 396 -6.62 -13.18 -11.66
C GLU A 396 -5.68 -14.08 -10.84
N GLU A 397 -5.99 -14.38 -9.58
CA GLU A 397 -5.08 -15.05 -8.65
C GLU A 397 -5.65 -16.38 -8.15
N ILE A 398 -6.72 -16.34 -7.37
CA ILE A 398 -7.33 -17.53 -6.74
C ILE A 398 -7.72 -18.65 -7.72
N PRO A 399 -8.24 -18.38 -8.94
CA PRO A 399 -8.58 -19.45 -9.87
C PRO A 399 -7.38 -20.24 -10.39
N PHE A 400 -6.16 -19.73 -10.25
CA PHE A 400 -4.93 -20.38 -10.66
C PHE A 400 -4.26 -21.16 -9.53
N ASP A 401 -4.71 -21.00 -8.30
CA ASP A 401 -4.31 -21.80 -7.16
C ASP A 401 -5.20 -23.06 -7.03
N ALA A 402 -4.57 -24.19 -6.70
CA ALA A 402 -5.33 -25.41 -6.45
C ALA A 402 -6.19 -25.24 -5.17
N PRO A 403 -7.52 -25.50 -5.20
CA PRO A 403 -8.38 -25.31 -4.04
C PRO A 403 -7.88 -26.01 -2.76
N GLN A 404 -7.33 -27.22 -2.89
CA GLN A 404 -6.74 -27.96 -1.78
C GLN A 404 -5.50 -27.25 -1.20
N ALA A 405 -4.68 -26.63 -2.05
CA ALA A 405 -3.51 -25.87 -1.59
C ALA A 405 -3.93 -24.62 -0.82
N LEU A 406 -4.93 -23.88 -1.29
CA LEU A 406 -5.51 -22.74 -0.55
C LEU A 406 -6.04 -23.18 0.82
N ALA A 407 -6.83 -24.27 0.87
CA ALA A 407 -7.42 -24.77 2.10
C ALA A 407 -6.42 -25.25 3.15
N THR A 408 -5.20 -25.59 2.76
CA THR A 408 -4.17 -26.15 3.66
C THR A 408 -2.91 -25.30 3.80
N ALA A 409 -2.83 -24.16 3.12
CA ALA A 409 -1.62 -23.32 3.10
C ALA A 409 -1.16 -22.90 4.52
N GLY A 410 -2.08 -22.51 5.39
CA GLY A 410 -1.80 -22.10 6.76
C GLY A 410 -1.43 -23.27 7.69
N ALA A 411 -1.84 -24.49 7.38
CA ALA A 411 -1.63 -25.66 8.26
C ALA A 411 -0.15 -26.01 8.48
N ALA A 412 0.73 -25.68 7.52
CA ALA A 412 2.17 -25.86 7.64
C ALA A 412 2.82 -24.89 8.67
N TRP A 413 2.10 -23.86 9.10
CA TRP A 413 2.61 -22.78 9.94
C TRP A 413 1.76 -22.56 11.19
N PRO A 414 1.65 -23.57 12.10
CA PRO A 414 0.76 -23.50 13.26
C PRO A 414 1.11 -22.37 14.22
N ALA A 415 2.36 -21.90 14.23
CA ALA A 415 2.78 -20.76 15.05
C ALA A 415 2.10 -19.45 14.64
N LEU A 416 1.65 -19.32 13.39
CA LEU A 416 0.89 -18.17 12.90
C LEU A 416 -0.60 -18.21 13.27
N ARG A 417 -1.08 -19.35 13.79
CA ARG A 417 -2.45 -19.53 14.30
C ARG A 417 -3.56 -19.08 13.36
N GLY A 418 -3.37 -19.28 12.05
CA GLY A 418 -4.31 -18.86 11.02
C GLY A 418 -4.38 -17.34 10.75
N ALA A 419 -3.54 -16.53 11.40
CA ALA A 419 -3.59 -15.08 11.24
C ALA A 419 -3.34 -14.60 9.78
N PHE A 420 -2.72 -15.42 8.95
CA PHE A 420 -2.41 -15.16 7.55
C PHE A 420 -2.88 -16.30 6.64
N ASP A 421 -3.91 -17.03 7.06
CA ASP A 421 -4.49 -18.10 6.26
C ASP A 421 -5.25 -17.51 5.06
N VAL A 422 -5.19 -18.22 3.95
CA VAL A 422 -5.83 -17.84 2.69
C VAL A 422 -7.00 -18.74 2.32
N ALA A 423 -7.35 -19.70 3.20
CA ALA A 423 -8.46 -20.64 2.98
C ALA A 423 -9.79 -19.92 2.72
N ALA A 424 -10.03 -18.81 3.41
CA ALA A 424 -11.27 -18.03 3.28
C ALA A 424 -11.47 -17.39 1.90
N TYR A 425 -10.43 -17.26 1.07
CA TYR A 425 -10.58 -16.70 -0.28
C TYR A 425 -11.46 -17.56 -1.18
N GLY A 426 -11.44 -18.89 -1.03
CA GLY A 426 -12.29 -19.79 -1.80
C GLY A 426 -13.78 -19.44 -1.64
N ASP A 427 -14.24 -19.31 -0.40
CA ASP A 427 -15.64 -18.95 -0.09
C ASP A 427 -15.97 -17.52 -0.53
N ALA A 428 -15.04 -16.59 -0.35
CA ALA A 428 -15.22 -15.21 -0.77
C ALA A 428 -15.38 -15.08 -2.29
N CYS A 429 -14.60 -15.83 -3.07
CA CYS A 429 -14.68 -15.84 -4.53
C CYS A 429 -15.93 -16.57 -5.03
N ALA A 430 -16.31 -17.70 -4.43
CA ALA A 430 -17.57 -18.37 -4.74
C ALA A 430 -18.78 -17.43 -4.56
N ALA A 431 -18.72 -16.55 -3.58
CA ALA A 431 -19.73 -15.52 -3.38
C ALA A 431 -19.78 -14.47 -4.49
N LEU A 432 -18.73 -14.21 -5.27
CA LEU A 432 -18.71 -13.21 -6.36
C LEU A 432 -19.15 -13.75 -7.72
N ASP A 433 -19.00 -15.04 -7.96
CA ASP A 433 -19.26 -15.66 -9.27
C ASP A 433 -18.55 -14.91 -10.43
N VAL A 434 -17.27 -14.60 -10.23
CA VAL A 434 -16.43 -13.92 -11.22
C VAL A 434 -15.75 -14.97 -12.09
N PRO A 435 -15.78 -14.85 -13.43
CA PRO A 435 -15.06 -15.78 -14.31
C PRO A 435 -13.55 -15.68 -14.07
N ALA A 436 -12.84 -16.81 -14.15
CA ALA A 436 -11.38 -16.83 -14.13
C ALA A 436 -10.81 -16.04 -15.32
N ALA A 437 -9.72 -15.34 -15.10
CA ALA A 437 -8.99 -14.64 -16.16
C ALA A 437 -8.45 -15.63 -17.22
N PRO A 438 -8.26 -15.19 -18.46
CA PRO A 438 -7.50 -15.96 -19.44
C PRO A 438 -6.12 -16.33 -18.90
N ALA A 439 -5.64 -17.55 -19.18
CA ALA A 439 -4.38 -18.07 -18.66
C ALA A 439 -3.17 -17.14 -18.88
N ARG A 440 -3.16 -16.35 -19.97
CA ARG A 440 -2.10 -15.37 -20.26
C ARG A 440 -1.98 -14.27 -19.19
N GLU A 441 -3.04 -14.00 -18.42
CA GLU A 441 -3.05 -12.97 -17.37
C GLU A 441 -2.41 -13.43 -16.07
N ASN A 442 -2.14 -14.73 -15.96
CA ASN A 442 -1.38 -15.34 -14.87
C ASN A 442 -0.06 -15.95 -15.39
N GLN A 443 0.63 -15.24 -16.28
CA GLN A 443 1.92 -15.67 -16.83
C GLN A 443 2.94 -14.53 -16.73
N PRO A 444 4.24 -14.85 -16.60
CA PRO A 444 5.31 -13.87 -16.59
C PRO A 444 5.29 -12.98 -17.84
N VAL A 445 5.67 -11.72 -17.66
CA VAL A 445 5.77 -10.73 -18.74
C VAL A 445 7.20 -10.65 -19.24
N ASP A 446 7.39 -10.83 -20.54
CA ASP A 446 8.64 -10.54 -21.23
C ASP A 446 8.55 -9.15 -21.86
N SER A 447 9.54 -8.28 -21.60
CA SER A 447 9.56 -6.93 -22.14
C SER A 447 10.98 -6.39 -22.30
N ASP A 448 11.15 -5.49 -23.26
CA ASP A 448 12.37 -4.70 -23.47
C ASP A 448 12.25 -3.25 -22.94
N ARG A 449 11.13 -2.92 -22.32
CA ARG A 449 10.95 -1.59 -21.73
C ARG A 449 11.89 -1.43 -20.54
N PRO A 450 12.59 -0.28 -20.43
CA PRO A 450 13.43 -0.01 -19.26
C PRO A 450 12.64 -0.13 -17.96
N ALA A 451 13.15 -0.90 -17.02
CA ALA A 451 12.49 -1.15 -15.74
C ALA A 451 13.47 -0.98 -14.58
N LEU A 452 13.04 -0.27 -13.53
CA LEU A 452 13.70 -0.25 -12.23
C LEU A 452 12.86 -1.05 -11.25
N ILE A 453 13.48 -2.05 -10.62
CA ILE A 453 12.81 -2.89 -9.62
C ILE A 453 13.44 -2.60 -8.26
N LEU A 454 12.62 -2.17 -7.30
CA LEU A 454 13.03 -1.90 -5.92
C LEU A 454 12.48 -3.01 -5.01
N ALA A 455 13.36 -3.63 -4.24
CA ALA A 455 12.99 -4.71 -3.32
C ALA A 455 13.50 -4.44 -1.91
N GLY A 456 12.66 -4.64 -0.91
CA GLY A 456 13.04 -4.61 0.50
C GLY A 456 13.42 -6.00 1.00
N ALA A 457 14.60 -6.13 1.61
CA ALA A 457 15.06 -7.41 2.17
C ALA A 457 14.14 -7.94 3.29
N LEU A 458 13.39 -7.05 3.94
CA LEU A 458 12.49 -7.35 5.05
C LEU A 458 11.02 -7.49 4.61
N ASP A 459 10.73 -7.40 3.32
CA ASP A 459 9.35 -7.39 2.81
C ASP A 459 8.67 -8.76 2.98
N PRO A 460 7.65 -8.90 3.85
CA PRO A 460 6.94 -10.14 4.08
C PRO A 460 5.87 -10.43 3.02
N ILE A 461 5.54 -9.44 2.18
CA ILE A 461 4.44 -9.50 1.20
C ILE A 461 4.99 -9.86 -0.18
N THR A 462 6.00 -9.10 -0.62
CA THR A 462 6.67 -9.25 -1.91
C THR A 462 8.19 -9.39 -1.71
N PRO A 463 8.66 -10.57 -1.29
CA PRO A 463 10.06 -10.76 -0.91
C PRO A 463 11.01 -10.58 -2.11
N PRO A 464 12.32 -10.32 -1.89
CA PRO A 464 13.30 -10.07 -2.96
C PRO A 464 13.36 -11.14 -4.06
N GLY A 465 12.99 -12.40 -3.74
CA GLY A 465 12.88 -13.47 -4.71
C GLY A 465 11.87 -13.19 -5.83
N ASP A 466 10.81 -12.42 -5.54
CA ASP A 466 9.82 -12.00 -6.53
C ASP A 466 10.44 -10.97 -7.50
N ALA A 467 11.23 -10.04 -6.98
CA ALA A 467 11.99 -9.07 -7.79
C ALA A 467 12.97 -9.77 -8.73
N GLY A 468 13.69 -10.77 -8.24
CA GLY A 468 14.63 -11.58 -9.05
C GLY A 468 13.93 -12.34 -10.18
N ARG A 469 12.73 -12.91 -9.93
CA ARG A 469 11.94 -13.59 -10.96
C ARG A 469 11.48 -12.64 -12.07
N VAL A 470 10.96 -11.47 -11.70
CA VAL A 470 10.52 -10.46 -12.67
C VAL A 470 11.70 -9.88 -13.43
N ALA A 471 12.81 -9.53 -12.75
CA ALA A 471 14.02 -9.02 -13.39
C ALA A 471 14.57 -9.98 -14.46
N GLY A 472 14.52 -11.29 -14.22
CA GLY A 472 14.97 -12.31 -15.16
C GLY A 472 14.16 -12.38 -16.47
N ARG A 473 13.00 -11.72 -16.54
CA ARG A 473 12.11 -11.67 -17.71
C ARG A 473 12.14 -10.32 -18.44
N LEU A 474 12.66 -9.27 -17.81
CA LEU A 474 12.72 -7.92 -18.38
C LEU A 474 14.15 -7.64 -18.86
N SER A 475 14.38 -7.62 -20.19
CA SER A 475 15.72 -7.54 -20.77
C SER A 475 16.47 -6.23 -20.49
N ALA A 476 15.78 -5.15 -20.10
CA ALA A 476 16.32 -3.85 -19.74
C ALA A 476 16.01 -3.49 -18.27
N ALA A 477 15.98 -4.49 -17.39
CA ALA A 477 15.72 -4.25 -15.95
C ALA A 477 17.00 -3.96 -15.17
N GLN A 478 16.86 -3.04 -14.19
CA GLN A 478 17.81 -2.81 -13.10
C GLN A 478 17.09 -3.14 -11.80
N ALA A 479 17.57 -4.15 -11.07
CA ALA A 479 16.99 -4.54 -9.79
C ALA A 479 17.92 -4.15 -8.64
N ILE A 480 17.38 -3.49 -7.62
CA ILE A 480 18.10 -3.02 -6.44
C ILE A 480 17.39 -3.52 -5.20
N GLU A 481 18.13 -4.24 -4.35
CA GLU A 481 17.66 -4.69 -3.05
C GLU A 481 18.19 -3.77 -1.95
N PHE A 482 17.30 -3.38 -1.02
CA PHE A 482 17.61 -2.52 0.11
C PHE A 482 17.53 -3.31 1.42
N PRO A 483 18.66 -3.51 2.13
CA PRO A 483 18.74 -4.42 3.27
C PRO A 483 17.95 -3.96 4.50
N ALA A 484 17.67 -2.64 4.63
CA ALA A 484 16.87 -2.09 5.73
C ALA A 484 15.42 -1.81 5.35
N ALA A 485 15.06 -1.95 4.07
CA ALA A 485 13.72 -1.63 3.59
C ALA A 485 12.76 -2.83 3.71
N SER A 486 11.47 -2.52 3.77
CA SER A 486 10.38 -3.48 3.75
C SER A 486 9.42 -3.15 2.60
N HIS A 487 8.10 -3.30 2.79
CA HIS A 487 7.10 -3.14 1.74
C HIS A 487 6.89 -1.67 1.35
N GLY A 488 6.99 -1.36 0.04
CA GLY A 488 6.95 0.02 -0.45
C GLY A 488 8.26 0.75 -0.19
N VAL A 489 9.35 0.19 -0.75
CA VAL A 489 10.76 0.56 -0.48
C VAL A 489 11.00 2.05 -0.60
N ALA A 490 10.56 2.62 -1.71
CA ALA A 490 10.77 4.01 -1.98
C ALA A 490 10.05 4.88 -0.94
N PHE A 491 9.04 4.46 -0.18
CA PHE A 491 8.37 5.23 0.87
C PHE A 491 9.25 5.42 2.12
N ASP A 492 10.02 4.43 2.49
CA ASP A 492 10.82 4.45 3.72
C ASP A 492 12.30 4.75 3.46
N GLU A 493 12.81 4.52 2.22
CA GLU A 493 14.23 4.57 1.89
C GLU A 493 14.57 5.76 0.97
N PRO A 494 15.26 6.81 1.49
CA PRO A 494 15.64 7.98 0.69
C PRO A 494 16.53 7.65 -0.51
N CYS A 495 17.41 6.65 -0.39
CA CYS A 495 18.27 6.21 -1.49
C CYS A 495 17.46 5.58 -2.63
N ALA A 496 16.41 4.82 -2.31
CA ALA A 496 15.51 4.27 -3.31
C ALA A 496 14.74 5.36 -4.07
N ARG A 497 14.34 6.44 -3.38
CA ARG A 497 13.77 7.63 -4.04
C ARG A 497 14.75 8.31 -4.99
N ALA A 498 16.01 8.46 -4.55
CA ALA A 498 17.04 9.02 -5.40
C ALA A 498 17.30 8.13 -6.64
N ALA A 499 17.26 6.80 -6.46
CA ALA A 499 17.37 5.82 -7.54
C ALA A 499 16.22 5.96 -8.54
N LEU A 500 14.97 6.07 -8.06
CA LEU A 500 13.78 6.31 -8.88
C LEU A 500 13.93 7.59 -9.72
N LEU A 501 14.31 8.70 -9.09
CA LEU A 501 14.47 10.00 -9.78
C LEU A 501 15.59 9.95 -10.83
N ALA A 502 16.73 9.31 -10.51
CA ALA A 502 17.83 9.12 -11.46
C ALA A 502 17.39 8.28 -12.66
N PHE A 503 16.69 7.17 -12.41
CA PHE A 503 16.18 6.29 -13.44
C PHE A 503 15.16 6.98 -14.37
N VAL A 504 14.21 7.74 -13.83
CA VAL A 504 13.21 8.45 -14.64
C VAL A 504 13.86 9.53 -15.53
N ARG A 505 14.99 10.12 -15.13
CA ARG A 505 15.75 11.04 -15.98
C ARG A 505 16.33 10.34 -17.20
N ASP A 506 17.05 9.24 -16.98
CA ASP A 506 17.66 8.44 -18.04
C ASP A 506 17.49 6.94 -17.74
N PRO A 507 16.41 6.33 -18.25
CA PRO A 507 16.10 4.93 -17.95
C PRO A 507 17.06 3.92 -18.58
N LEU A 508 17.92 4.35 -19.51
CA LEU A 508 18.91 3.49 -20.15
C LEU A 508 20.27 3.56 -19.47
N ALA A 509 20.53 4.59 -18.67
CA ALA A 509 21.75 4.68 -17.88
C ALA A 509 21.67 3.77 -16.64
N PRO A 510 22.81 3.18 -16.22
CA PRO A 510 22.87 2.48 -14.93
C PRO A 510 22.58 3.44 -13.77
N VAL A 511 21.73 3.00 -12.83
CA VAL A 511 21.52 3.73 -11.58
C VAL A 511 22.75 3.53 -10.68
N ALA A 512 23.60 4.54 -10.61
CA ALA A 512 24.83 4.53 -9.81
C ALA A 512 24.78 5.69 -8.81
N LEU A 513 24.52 5.38 -7.55
CA LEU A 513 24.41 6.34 -6.45
C LEU A 513 25.29 5.88 -5.29
N ALA A 514 26.08 6.80 -4.69
CA ALA A 514 26.96 6.50 -3.56
C ALA A 514 26.19 5.87 -2.37
N CYS A 515 24.96 6.30 -2.13
CA CYS A 515 24.13 5.75 -1.05
C CYS A 515 23.80 4.27 -1.20
N LEU A 516 23.92 3.67 -2.40
CA LEU A 516 23.71 2.23 -2.59
C LEU A 516 24.84 1.39 -1.98
N ASP A 517 26.07 1.93 -1.97
CA ASP A 517 27.24 1.27 -1.38
C ASP A 517 27.26 1.38 0.16
N GLU A 518 26.47 2.28 0.73
CA GLU A 518 26.42 2.59 2.16
C GLU A 518 25.27 1.88 2.90
N GLN A 519 24.46 1.07 2.19
CA GLN A 519 23.29 0.39 2.75
C GLN A 519 23.68 -0.59 3.87
N GLN A 520 22.98 -0.50 4.99
CA GLN A 520 23.19 -1.37 6.16
C GLN A 520 21.86 -2.01 6.57
N PRO A 521 21.88 -3.20 7.20
CA PRO A 521 20.71 -3.75 7.89
C PRO A 521 20.14 -2.77 8.93
N PRO A 522 18.85 -2.89 9.31
CA PRO A 522 18.24 -1.99 10.29
C PRO A 522 18.92 -2.14 11.66
N ALA A 523 19.24 -1.00 12.30
CA ALA A 523 19.71 -0.99 13.67
C ALA A 523 18.52 -1.13 14.63
N PHE A 524 18.49 -2.17 15.48
CA PHE A 524 17.43 -2.36 16.46
C PHE A 524 17.48 -1.32 17.58
N ILE A 525 16.32 -0.91 18.07
CA ILE A 525 16.21 0.02 19.19
C ILE A 525 16.53 -0.73 20.50
N ILE A 526 17.59 -0.29 21.17
CA ILE A 526 18.06 -0.92 22.42
C ILE A 526 17.74 -0.02 23.60
N VAL A 527 16.91 -0.52 24.51
CA VAL A 527 16.66 0.09 25.81
C VAL A 527 17.05 -0.91 26.90
N ARG A 528 18.02 -0.54 27.76
CA ARG A 528 18.39 -1.34 28.94
C ARG A 528 17.44 -0.97 30.07
N PHE A 529 16.69 -1.93 30.55
CA PHE A 529 15.76 -1.78 31.68
C PHE A 529 16.40 -2.07 33.02
#